data_d6e200fdc0d67d4b7e3ac311d5034985
#
_entry.id   d6e200fdc0d67d4b7e3ac311d5034985
#
_cell.length_a   1.000
_cell.length_b   1.000
_cell.length_c   1.000
_cell.angle_alpha   90.00
_cell.angle_beta   90.00
_cell.angle_gamma   90.00
#
_symmetry.space_group_name_H-M   'P 1'
#
loop_
_entity.id
_entity.type
_entity.pdbx_description
1 polymer ?
#
loop_
_entity_poly.entity_id
_entity_poly.type
_entity_poly.pdbx_seq_one_letter_code
_entity_poly.pdbx_strand_id
1 'polypeptide(L)'
;GVRSATGEIKTKIPGITFGPTFEKLAKLNDKFSIVRSFTTQSAAHDSKPIVSKEYSSGAQIGAHYAKVAGASHPQFGMPRNVWLHPQAVDAGATDPIMKLGKFDVTGPLGPLFEPFQPSGNGDLRRDMQLTVNPDRLDDRHALLASLSNFRRQIESGSLTEGLDKLQSQAFETLTGGISEAFDVSKEDAKTLERYDTAGLIDPRNISKRWNNQKRYANHVKNLGKLLLLARRLAERGAGFITVSTDFVWDMHADNNNATMTEGMDYVGRPFDHAVSAFIEDVEA
;
A
#
# COMPACT_ATOMS: atom_id res chain seq x y z
N GLY A 1 -12.88 -32.49 -8.30
CA GLY A 1 -12.40 -31.42 -7.44
C GLY A 1 -11.40 -30.54 -8.17
N VAL A 2 -11.34 -29.27 -7.83
CA VAL A 2 -10.33 -28.34 -8.36
C VAL A 2 -9.00 -28.68 -7.71
N ARG A 3 -7.98 -28.93 -8.53
CA ARG A 3 -6.60 -29.16 -8.05
C ARG A 3 -5.76 -27.93 -8.36
N SER A 4 -4.75 -27.67 -7.51
CA SER A 4 -3.73 -26.66 -7.82
C SER A 4 -2.97 -27.04 -9.11
N ALA A 5 -2.80 -26.07 -10.01
CA ALA A 5 -2.02 -26.27 -11.23
C ALA A 5 -0.54 -26.50 -10.96
N THR A 6 -0.05 -26.10 -9.80
CA THR A 6 1.36 -26.15 -9.39
C THR A 6 1.67 -27.19 -8.32
N GLY A 7 0.65 -27.96 -7.87
CA GLY A 7 0.82 -28.92 -6.79
C GLY A 7 0.60 -28.32 -5.38
N GLU A 8 1.08 -29.01 -4.36
CA GLU A 8 0.91 -28.60 -2.97
C GLU A 8 2.10 -28.97 -2.09
N ILE A 9 2.33 -28.19 -1.04
CA ILE A 9 3.29 -28.44 0.02
C ILE A 9 2.59 -28.43 1.38
N LYS A 10 3.12 -29.21 2.33
CA LYS A 10 2.64 -29.22 3.70
C LYS A 10 3.03 -27.96 4.43
N THR A 11 2.19 -27.54 5.38
CA THR A 11 2.46 -26.46 6.31
C THR A 11 2.75 -27.00 7.71
N LYS A 12 3.03 -26.13 8.68
CA LYS A 12 3.15 -26.52 10.11
C LYS A 12 1.82 -27.03 10.70
N ILE A 13 0.68 -26.58 10.16
CA ILE A 13 -0.63 -26.97 10.68
C ILE A 13 -1.11 -28.22 9.93
N PRO A 14 -1.35 -29.35 10.62
CA PRO A 14 -1.83 -30.57 9.99
C PRO A 14 -3.13 -30.34 9.19
N GLY A 15 -3.19 -30.89 7.98
CA GLY A 15 -4.34 -30.74 7.09
C GLY A 15 -4.44 -29.43 6.30
N ILE A 16 -3.49 -28.52 6.51
CA ILE A 16 -3.37 -27.29 5.72
C ILE A 16 -2.20 -27.44 4.76
N THR A 17 -2.46 -27.20 3.47
CA THR A 17 -1.46 -27.20 2.40
C THR A 17 -1.47 -25.88 1.65
N PHE A 18 -0.32 -25.47 1.14
CA PHE A 18 -0.16 -24.32 0.27
C PHE A 18 0.33 -24.74 -1.12
N GLY A 19 0.24 -23.86 -2.12
CA GLY A 19 0.95 -24.04 -3.36
C GLY A 19 2.47 -23.99 -3.13
N PRO A 20 3.28 -24.72 -3.89
CA PRO A 20 4.74 -24.83 -3.66
C PRO A 20 5.48 -23.51 -3.79
N THR A 21 4.91 -22.50 -4.45
CA THR A 21 5.45 -21.15 -4.52
C THR A 21 5.53 -20.45 -3.17
N PHE A 22 4.72 -20.88 -2.18
CA PHE A 22 4.59 -20.26 -0.86
C PHE A 22 5.32 -21.04 0.25
N GLU A 23 6.58 -21.41 0.01
CA GLU A 23 7.37 -22.19 0.98
C GLU A 23 7.65 -21.46 2.30
N LYS A 24 7.94 -20.15 2.23
CA LYS A 24 8.23 -19.36 3.44
C LYS A 24 6.98 -19.11 4.25
N LEU A 25 5.89 -18.74 3.61
CA LEU A 25 4.58 -18.58 4.25
C LEU A 25 4.06 -19.90 4.83
N ALA A 26 4.34 -21.04 4.18
CA ALA A 26 3.97 -22.35 4.72
C ALA A 26 4.66 -22.66 6.06
N LYS A 27 5.85 -22.10 6.29
CA LYS A 27 6.57 -22.19 7.56
C LYS A 27 6.08 -21.21 8.64
N LEU A 28 5.33 -20.19 8.22
CA LEU A 28 4.80 -19.14 9.10
C LEU A 28 3.28 -19.20 9.26
N ASN A 29 2.63 -20.27 8.79
CA ASN A 29 1.17 -20.35 8.76
C ASN A 29 0.49 -20.39 10.13
N ASP A 30 1.24 -20.50 11.20
CA ASP A 30 0.85 -20.34 12.60
C ASP A 30 0.78 -18.86 13.04
N LYS A 31 1.28 -17.93 12.22
CA LYS A 31 1.39 -16.49 12.52
C LYS A 31 0.30 -15.63 11.87
N PHE A 32 -0.52 -16.20 11.02
CA PHE A 32 -1.59 -15.50 10.34
C PHE A 32 -2.83 -16.37 10.13
N SER A 33 -3.98 -15.72 9.96
CA SER A 33 -5.26 -16.39 9.73
C SER A 33 -5.62 -16.38 8.26
N ILE A 34 -6.22 -17.47 7.79
CA ILE A 34 -6.73 -17.61 6.42
C ILE A 34 -8.24 -17.69 6.45
N VAL A 35 -8.91 -16.69 5.89
CA VAL A 35 -10.37 -16.67 5.74
C VAL A 35 -10.74 -17.35 4.44
N ARG A 36 -11.22 -18.59 4.51
CA ARG A 36 -11.59 -19.42 3.34
C ARG A 36 -13.05 -19.29 2.91
N SER A 37 -13.86 -18.67 3.74
CA SER A 37 -15.30 -18.47 3.50
C SER A 37 -15.62 -17.17 2.76
N PHE A 38 -14.62 -16.34 2.46
CA PHE A 38 -14.84 -15.14 1.70
C PHE A 38 -15.23 -15.48 0.26
N THR A 39 -16.36 -14.96 -0.19
CA THR A 39 -16.86 -15.14 -1.55
C THR A 39 -17.26 -13.80 -2.14
N THR A 40 -17.10 -13.65 -3.45
CA THR A 40 -17.64 -12.54 -4.21
C THR A 40 -18.65 -13.08 -5.22
N GLN A 41 -19.74 -12.35 -5.44
CA GLN A 41 -20.75 -12.71 -6.44
C GLN A 41 -20.43 -12.18 -7.84
N SER A 42 -19.32 -11.50 -8.01
CA SER A 42 -18.90 -10.90 -9.27
C SER A 42 -17.55 -11.44 -9.69
N ALA A 43 -17.46 -11.93 -10.93
CA ALA A 43 -16.20 -12.28 -11.59
C ALA A 43 -15.62 -11.10 -12.40
N ALA A 44 -16.27 -9.93 -12.39
CA ALA A 44 -15.76 -8.74 -13.06
C ALA A 44 -14.52 -8.19 -12.33
N HIS A 45 -13.59 -7.63 -13.11
CA HIS A 45 -12.40 -6.95 -12.59
C HIS A 45 -12.71 -5.54 -12.04
N ASP A 46 -13.94 -5.33 -11.60
CA ASP A 46 -14.31 -4.09 -10.92
C ASP A 46 -13.73 -4.09 -9.52
N SER A 47 -12.92 -3.10 -9.21
CA SER A 47 -12.55 -2.85 -7.82
C SER A 47 -13.77 -2.37 -7.07
N LYS A 48 -14.36 -3.25 -6.34
CA LYS A 48 -15.39 -2.86 -5.39
C LYS A 48 -14.75 -2.61 -4.04
N PRO A 49 -15.28 -1.68 -3.24
CA PRO A 49 -14.90 -1.60 -1.85
C PRO A 49 -14.97 -2.99 -1.23
N ILE A 50 -13.98 -3.36 -0.44
CA ILE A 50 -13.91 -4.67 0.24
C ILE A 50 -15.09 -4.86 1.20
N VAL A 51 -15.80 -3.79 1.51
CA VAL A 51 -17.02 -3.81 2.32
C VAL A 51 -18.21 -4.23 1.46
N SER A 52 -19.02 -5.16 1.95
CA SER A 52 -20.18 -5.72 1.26
C SER A 52 -21.06 -4.64 0.61
N LYS A 53 -21.49 -4.89 -0.61
CA LYS A 53 -22.35 -3.99 -1.38
C LYS A 53 -23.63 -3.58 -0.63
N GLU A 54 -24.17 -4.46 0.20
CA GLU A 54 -25.41 -4.25 0.95
C GLU A 54 -25.22 -3.38 2.20
N TYR A 55 -24.00 -3.37 2.76
CA TYR A 55 -23.63 -2.60 3.95
C TYR A 55 -22.59 -1.52 3.66
N SER A 56 -22.22 -1.38 2.40
CA SER A 56 -21.17 -0.49 1.97
C SER A 56 -21.70 0.95 1.85
N SER A 57 -21.09 1.86 2.57
CA SER A 57 -21.22 3.29 2.32
C SER A 57 -20.62 3.73 0.98
N GLY A 58 -20.00 2.79 0.23
CA GLY A 58 -19.20 3.08 -0.95
C GLY A 58 -17.75 3.48 -0.62
N ALA A 59 -17.39 3.56 0.66
CA ALA A 59 -16.04 3.90 1.09
C ALA A 59 -15.16 2.65 1.23
N GLN A 60 -13.87 2.80 1.03
CA GLN A 60 -12.86 1.79 1.28
C GLN A 60 -12.65 1.56 2.78
N ILE A 61 -12.21 0.37 3.15
CA ILE A 61 -11.97 0.00 4.55
C ILE A 61 -10.93 0.92 5.22
N GLY A 62 -9.91 1.39 4.49
CA GLY A 62 -8.94 2.35 4.99
C GLY A 62 -9.55 3.70 5.35
N ALA A 63 -10.54 4.17 4.57
CA ALA A 63 -11.27 5.39 4.89
C ALA A 63 -12.13 5.22 6.16
N HIS A 64 -12.78 4.05 6.34
CA HIS A 64 -13.50 3.73 7.57
C HIS A 64 -12.56 3.65 8.78
N TYR A 65 -11.40 3.02 8.61
CA TYR A 65 -10.39 2.98 9.66
C TYR A 65 -9.95 4.40 10.07
N ALA A 66 -9.60 5.24 9.10
CA ALA A 66 -9.19 6.62 9.36
C ALA A 66 -10.32 7.46 10.00
N LYS A 67 -11.58 7.18 9.66
CA LYS A 67 -12.73 7.83 10.31
C LYS A 67 -12.81 7.53 11.80
N VAL A 68 -12.50 6.30 12.20
CA VAL A 68 -12.58 5.86 13.60
C VAL A 68 -11.32 6.22 14.38
N ALA A 69 -10.14 5.99 13.78
CA ALA A 69 -8.85 6.18 14.44
C ALA A 69 -8.30 7.62 14.37
N GLY A 70 -8.96 8.50 13.60
CA GLY A 70 -8.45 9.81 13.23
C GLY A 70 -7.73 9.79 11.87
N ALA A 71 -7.72 10.91 11.15
CA ALA A 71 -7.10 11.01 9.83
C ALA A 71 -5.57 10.92 9.91
N SER A 72 -4.96 11.44 11.00
CA SER A 72 -3.52 11.39 11.26
C SER A 72 -3.21 10.82 12.64
N HIS A 73 -2.00 10.32 12.81
CA HIS A 73 -1.49 9.91 14.12
C HIS A 73 -1.22 11.15 15.00
N PRO A 74 -1.79 11.24 16.21
CA PRO A 74 -1.77 12.49 16.99
C PRO A 74 -0.36 12.90 17.45
N GLN A 75 0.57 11.96 17.54
CA GLN A 75 1.94 12.24 17.99
C GLN A 75 2.90 12.49 16.83
N PHE A 76 2.71 11.79 15.71
CA PHE A 76 3.68 11.77 14.60
C PHE A 76 3.18 12.52 13.36
N GLY A 77 1.90 12.92 13.31
CA GLY A 77 1.30 13.50 12.11
C GLY A 77 1.18 12.54 10.92
N MET A 78 1.54 11.25 11.11
CA MET A 78 1.48 10.25 10.04
C MET A 78 0.04 10.01 9.60
N PRO A 79 -0.28 10.11 8.30
CA PRO A 79 -1.58 9.73 7.79
C PRO A 79 -1.94 8.29 8.19
N ARG A 80 -3.15 8.11 8.72
CA ARG A 80 -3.61 6.80 9.19
C ARG A 80 -3.98 5.86 8.05
N ASN A 81 -4.38 6.39 6.90
CA ASN A 81 -4.72 5.64 5.71
C ASN A 81 -3.68 5.95 4.63
N VAL A 82 -2.95 4.95 4.18
CA VAL A 82 -1.88 5.09 3.19
C VAL A 82 -2.08 4.08 2.05
N TRP A 83 -1.82 4.51 0.82
CA TRP A 83 -1.83 3.64 -0.34
C TRP A 83 -0.50 3.73 -1.09
N LEU A 84 0.26 2.64 -1.06
CA LEU A 84 1.58 2.54 -1.67
C LEU A 84 1.49 1.92 -3.07
N HIS A 85 2.08 2.61 -4.04
CA HIS A 85 2.30 2.16 -5.41
C HIS A 85 3.79 1.94 -5.68
N PRO A 86 4.17 1.20 -6.73
CA PRO A 86 5.58 0.99 -7.08
C PRO A 86 6.39 2.29 -7.21
N GLN A 87 5.78 3.38 -7.67
CA GLN A 87 6.44 4.68 -7.78
C GLN A 87 6.84 5.30 -6.43
N ALA A 88 6.29 4.84 -5.32
CA ALA A 88 6.73 5.26 -3.99
C ALA A 88 8.17 4.83 -3.67
N VAL A 89 8.69 3.80 -4.35
CA VAL A 89 10.03 3.24 -4.14
C VAL A 89 10.88 3.20 -5.41
N ASP A 90 10.29 3.45 -6.58
CA ASP A 90 10.96 3.43 -7.88
C ASP A 90 10.25 4.39 -8.85
N ALA A 91 10.81 5.58 -9.02
CA ALA A 91 10.26 6.61 -9.92
C ALA A 91 10.15 6.14 -11.39
N GLY A 92 10.92 5.14 -11.79
CA GLY A 92 10.87 4.53 -13.12
C GLY A 92 9.86 3.39 -13.26
N ALA A 93 9.10 3.09 -12.20
CA ALA A 93 8.08 2.05 -12.23
C ALA A 93 6.93 2.38 -13.20
N THR A 94 6.27 1.35 -13.73
CA THR A 94 5.10 1.51 -14.59
C THR A 94 3.94 2.18 -13.83
N ASP A 95 3.15 2.95 -14.55
CA ASP A 95 1.96 3.59 -13.96
C ASP A 95 0.96 2.54 -13.45
N PRO A 96 0.39 2.74 -12.26
CA PRO A 96 -0.62 1.85 -11.73
C PRO A 96 -1.89 1.86 -12.60
N ILE A 97 -2.57 0.71 -12.66
CA ILE A 97 -3.86 0.63 -13.35
C ILE A 97 -4.97 1.06 -12.38
N MET A 98 -5.12 2.36 -12.20
CA MET A 98 -6.00 2.97 -11.20
C MET A 98 -7.46 2.51 -11.31
N LYS A 99 -7.95 2.26 -12.52
CA LYS A 99 -9.34 1.80 -12.73
C LYS A 99 -9.64 0.42 -12.12
N LEU A 100 -8.59 -0.36 -11.84
CA LEU A 100 -8.69 -1.70 -11.27
C LEU A 100 -8.46 -1.72 -9.76
N GLY A 101 -8.23 -0.58 -9.12
CA GLY A 101 -7.97 -0.50 -7.70
C GLY A 101 -8.43 0.83 -7.11
N LYS A 102 -9.73 1.06 -7.04
CA LYS A 102 -10.30 2.29 -6.47
C LYS A 102 -10.16 2.32 -4.95
N PHE A 103 -8.92 2.28 -4.46
CA PHE A 103 -8.64 2.30 -3.03
C PHE A 103 -8.66 3.70 -2.41
N ASP A 104 -8.92 4.73 -3.22
CA ASP A 104 -9.07 6.13 -2.84
C ASP A 104 -10.52 6.53 -2.54
N VAL A 105 -11.49 5.67 -2.83
CA VAL A 105 -12.91 6.01 -2.68
C VAL A 105 -13.30 6.15 -1.21
N THR A 106 -13.78 7.32 -0.84
CA THR A 106 -14.23 7.65 0.52
C THR A 106 -15.75 7.71 0.67
N GLY A 107 -16.50 7.67 -0.45
CA GLY A 107 -17.96 7.79 -0.41
C GLY A 107 -18.44 8.99 0.40
N PRO A 108 -19.41 8.82 1.31
CA PRO A 108 -19.95 9.91 2.13
C PRO A 108 -19.02 10.36 3.26
N LEU A 109 -17.87 9.69 3.48
CA LEU A 109 -16.95 10.07 4.55
C LEU A 109 -16.17 11.35 4.25
N GLY A 110 -16.00 11.66 2.95
CA GLY A 110 -15.34 12.87 2.48
C GLY A 110 -13.81 12.74 2.34
N PRO A 111 -13.18 13.75 1.72
CA PRO A 111 -11.78 13.69 1.27
C PRO A 111 -10.75 13.64 2.41
N LEU A 112 -11.11 14.06 3.60
CA LEU A 112 -10.23 14.00 4.77
C LEU A 112 -9.71 12.57 5.06
N PHE A 113 -10.45 11.56 4.64
CA PHE A 113 -10.15 10.15 4.90
C PHE A 113 -9.60 9.42 3.67
N GLU A 114 -9.31 10.15 2.59
CA GLU A 114 -8.60 9.60 1.45
C GLU A 114 -7.23 9.06 1.86
N PRO A 115 -6.76 8.00 1.22
CA PRO A 115 -5.43 7.49 1.51
C PRO A 115 -4.37 8.51 1.05
N PHE A 116 -3.39 8.74 1.90
CA PHE A 116 -2.18 9.39 1.49
C PHE A 116 -1.44 8.50 0.47
N GLN A 117 -1.20 9.03 -0.71
CA GLN A 117 -0.54 8.32 -1.81
C GLN A 117 0.84 8.95 -2.06
N PRO A 118 1.90 8.36 -1.50
CA PRO A 118 3.25 8.80 -1.81
C PRO A 118 3.60 8.38 -3.23
N SER A 119 3.23 9.19 -4.19
CA SER A 119 3.60 9.02 -5.59
C SER A 119 4.30 10.30 -6.03
N GLY A 120 5.53 10.21 -6.42
CA GLY A 120 6.24 11.35 -6.96
C GLY A 120 6.98 10.97 -8.22
N ASN A 121 6.88 11.78 -9.26
CA ASN A 121 7.80 11.77 -10.38
C ASN A 121 9.22 12.19 -9.96
N GLY A 122 9.53 12.09 -8.68
CA GLY A 122 10.74 12.60 -8.12
C GLY A 122 11.14 11.93 -6.82
N ASP A 123 12.02 12.57 -6.13
CA ASP A 123 12.46 12.20 -4.81
C ASP A 123 11.37 12.58 -3.78
N LEU A 124 10.50 11.64 -3.46
CA LEU A 124 9.45 11.82 -2.46
C LEU A 124 10.00 12.45 -1.17
N ARG A 125 11.21 12.05 -0.78
CA ARG A 125 11.91 12.64 0.36
C ARG A 125 12.20 14.14 0.14
N ARG A 126 12.60 14.53 -1.08
CA ARG A 126 12.81 15.94 -1.42
C ARG A 126 11.50 16.72 -1.39
N ASP A 127 10.43 16.14 -1.89
CA ASP A 127 9.12 16.78 -1.95
C ASP A 127 8.50 16.93 -0.55
N MET A 128 8.90 16.09 0.40
CA MET A 128 8.52 16.18 1.81
C MET A 128 9.54 16.99 2.66
N GLN A 129 10.65 17.45 2.10
CA GLN A 129 11.56 18.34 2.82
C GLN A 129 10.99 19.76 2.88
N LEU A 130 10.97 20.31 4.08
CA LEU A 130 10.63 21.71 4.25
C LEU A 130 11.70 22.59 3.59
N THR A 131 11.29 23.35 2.59
CA THR A 131 12.14 24.37 1.94
C THR A 131 12.09 25.70 2.69
N VAL A 132 11.26 25.79 3.72
CA VAL A 132 11.03 26.97 4.55
C VAL A 132 11.49 26.65 5.97
N ASN A 133 12.09 27.64 6.65
CA ASN A 133 12.43 27.53 8.07
C ASN A 133 11.16 27.14 8.88
N PRO A 134 11.25 26.13 9.79
CA PRO A 134 10.13 25.70 10.62
C PRO A 134 9.41 26.85 11.34
N ASP A 135 10.15 27.79 11.93
CA ASP A 135 9.55 28.95 12.63
C ASP A 135 8.67 29.79 11.71
N ARG A 136 9.09 29.99 10.44
CA ARG A 136 8.27 30.70 9.45
C ARG A 136 7.08 29.90 8.97
N LEU A 137 7.17 28.57 9.03
CA LEU A 137 6.07 27.70 8.69
C LEU A 137 5.02 27.72 9.80
N ASP A 138 5.46 27.73 11.07
CA ASP A 138 4.59 27.88 12.25
C ASP A 138 3.86 29.21 12.24
N ASP A 139 4.56 30.31 11.94
CA ASP A 139 3.96 31.65 11.79
C ASP A 139 2.88 31.66 10.68
N ARG A 140 3.18 31.04 9.54
CA ARG A 140 2.21 30.94 8.43
C ARG A 140 1.02 30.08 8.79
N HIS A 141 1.23 28.98 9.51
CA HIS A 141 0.15 28.11 9.98
C HIS A 141 -0.75 28.84 10.99
N ALA A 142 -0.15 29.56 11.94
CA ALA A 142 -0.87 30.39 12.90
C ALA A 142 -1.68 31.51 12.20
N LEU A 143 -1.10 32.17 11.21
CA LEU A 143 -1.79 33.17 10.40
C LEU A 143 -2.95 32.56 9.60
N LEU A 144 -2.74 31.43 8.95
CA LEU A 144 -3.78 30.69 8.22
C LEU A 144 -4.92 30.29 9.15
N ALA A 145 -4.61 29.73 10.32
CA ALA A 145 -5.60 29.36 11.32
C ALA A 145 -6.42 30.59 11.80
N SER A 146 -5.78 31.75 11.94
CA SER A 146 -6.44 33.00 12.31
C SER A 146 -7.36 33.48 11.19
N LEU A 147 -6.93 33.42 9.93
CA LEU A 147 -7.73 33.77 8.77
C LEU A 147 -8.91 32.80 8.58
N SER A 148 -8.69 31.50 8.77
CA SER A 148 -9.73 30.48 8.70
C SER A 148 -10.77 30.66 9.81
N ASN A 149 -10.36 31.04 11.01
CA ASN A 149 -11.28 31.40 12.10
C ASN A 149 -12.12 32.63 11.76
N PHE A 150 -11.51 33.67 11.20
CA PHE A 150 -12.21 34.86 10.72
C PHE A 150 -13.21 34.54 9.61
N ARG A 151 -12.80 33.71 8.66
CA ARG A 151 -13.66 33.24 7.56
C ARG A 151 -14.85 32.42 8.07
N ARG A 152 -14.65 31.52 9.06
CA ARG A 152 -15.73 30.75 9.70
C ARG A 152 -16.76 31.62 10.42
N GLN A 153 -16.33 32.77 10.95
CA GLN A 153 -17.25 33.74 11.53
C GLN A 153 -18.14 34.44 10.51
N ILE A 154 -17.70 34.49 9.25
CA ILE A 154 -18.42 35.13 8.15
C ILE A 154 -19.23 34.13 7.33
N GLU A 155 -18.69 32.91 7.12
CA GLU A 155 -19.28 31.87 6.28
C GLU A 155 -19.65 30.65 7.16
N SER A 156 -20.91 30.43 7.43
CA SER A 156 -21.38 29.20 8.06
C SER A 156 -21.50 28.09 6.99
N GLY A 157 -20.47 27.25 6.84
CA GLY A 157 -20.51 26.14 5.89
C GLY A 157 -19.53 24.99 6.20
N SER A 158 -19.99 23.75 6.05
CA SER A 158 -19.24 22.52 6.32
C SER A 158 -18.02 22.29 5.41
N LEU A 159 -17.93 22.98 4.28
CA LEU A 159 -16.80 22.89 3.32
C LEU A 159 -15.52 23.53 3.88
N THR A 160 -15.63 24.57 4.66
CA THR A 160 -14.48 25.27 5.27
C THR A 160 -13.83 24.45 6.37
N GLU A 161 -14.59 23.71 7.17
CA GLU A 161 -14.04 22.83 8.20
C GLU A 161 -13.22 21.67 7.63
N GLY A 162 -13.65 21.12 6.48
CA GLY A 162 -12.92 20.06 5.79
C GLY A 162 -11.56 20.54 5.27
N LEU A 163 -11.51 21.75 4.70
CA LEU A 163 -10.30 22.34 4.17
C LEU A 163 -9.27 22.68 5.25
N ASP A 164 -9.73 23.26 6.36
CA ASP A 164 -8.87 23.57 7.51
C ASP A 164 -8.25 22.32 8.12
N LYS A 165 -9.02 21.22 8.22
CA LYS A 165 -8.51 19.93 8.70
C LYS A 165 -7.48 19.32 7.77
N LEU A 166 -7.68 19.41 6.44
CA LEU A 166 -6.70 18.95 5.46
C LEU A 166 -5.39 19.75 5.51
N GLN A 167 -5.48 21.08 5.70
CA GLN A 167 -4.31 21.93 5.85
C GLN A 167 -3.54 21.61 7.12
N SER A 168 -4.24 21.42 8.25
CA SER A 168 -3.62 21.02 9.52
C SER A 168 -2.95 19.65 9.40
N GLN A 169 -3.60 18.69 8.77
CA GLN A 169 -3.02 17.37 8.50
C GLN A 169 -1.75 17.45 7.64
N ALA A 170 -1.77 18.23 6.57
CA ALA A 170 -0.59 18.44 5.72
C ALA A 170 0.56 19.08 6.51
N PHE A 171 0.25 20.04 7.37
CA PHE A 171 1.24 20.70 8.22
C PHE A 171 1.86 19.72 9.23
N GLU A 172 1.04 18.96 9.96
CA GLU A 172 1.49 17.93 10.90
C GLU A 172 2.36 16.87 10.21
N THR A 173 1.97 16.47 9.00
CA THR A 173 2.73 15.53 8.17
C THR A 173 4.11 16.07 7.83
N LEU A 174 4.22 17.34 7.44
CA LEU A 174 5.50 17.95 7.05
C LEU A 174 6.40 18.26 8.26
N THR A 175 5.82 18.65 9.40
CA THR A 175 6.60 19.03 10.60
C THR A 175 6.91 17.85 11.52
N GLY A 176 6.15 16.76 11.43
CA GLY A 176 6.29 15.56 12.26
C GLY A 176 7.54 14.71 12.00
N GLY A 177 8.42 15.13 11.09
CA GLY A 177 9.66 14.39 10.77
C GLY A 177 9.44 13.04 10.10
N ILE A 178 8.27 12.81 9.52
CA ILE A 178 7.91 11.54 8.90
C ILE A 178 8.62 11.30 7.56
N SER A 179 9.22 12.32 6.95
CA SER A 179 10.00 12.21 5.72
C SER A 179 11.09 11.14 5.80
N GLU A 180 11.68 10.93 6.98
CA GLU A 180 12.67 9.88 7.20
C GLU A 180 12.10 8.47 7.11
N ALA A 181 10.81 8.28 7.42
CA ALA A 181 10.16 6.98 7.31
C ALA A 181 10.08 6.51 5.85
N PHE A 182 10.02 7.44 4.90
CA PHE A 182 10.02 7.13 3.46
C PHE A 182 11.38 6.77 2.90
N ASP A 183 12.45 6.97 3.65
CA ASP A 183 13.81 6.65 3.20
C ASP A 183 14.20 5.22 3.59
N VAL A 184 13.83 4.26 2.76
CA VAL A 184 14.17 2.84 2.98
C VAL A 184 15.68 2.59 2.97
N SER A 185 16.50 3.47 2.38
CA SER A 185 17.96 3.33 2.34
C SER A 185 18.63 3.49 3.71
N LYS A 186 17.90 3.98 4.71
CA LYS A 186 18.37 4.08 6.10
C LYS A 186 18.31 2.75 6.87
N GLU A 187 17.70 1.73 6.31
CA GLU A 187 17.72 0.41 6.90
C GLU A 187 19.12 -0.24 6.81
N ASP A 188 19.43 -1.12 7.74
CA ASP A 188 20.67 -1.87 7.70
C ASP A 188 20.70 -2.85 6.50
N ALA A 189 21.90 -3.22 6.07
CA ALA A 189 22.11 -4.05 4.90
C ALA A 189 21.41 -5.41 5.00
N LYS A 190 21.35 -6.01 6.19
CA LYS A 190 20.71 -7.31 6.42
C LYS A 190 19.19 -7.21 6.24
N THR A 191 18.59 -6.13 6.73
CA THR A 191 17.16 -5.85 6.54
C THR A 191 16.85 -5.58 5.06
N LEU A 192 17.65 -4.78 4.37
CA LEU A 192 17.50 -4.54 2.93
C LEU A 192 17.56 -5.84 2.13
N GLU A 193 18.53 -6.70 2.41
CA GLU A 193 18.70 -8.01 1.75
C GLU A 193 17.51 -8.95 2.03
N ARG A 194 17.00 -8.95 3.27
CA ARG A 194 15.87 -9.80 3.68
C ARG A 194 14.58 -9.47 2.96
N TYR A 195 14.37 -8.20 2.58
CA TYR A 195 13.22 -7.75 1.80
C TYR A 195 13.48 -7.74 0.30
N ASP A 196 14.72 -7.90 -0.18
CA ASP A 196 15.02 -7.77 -1.59
C ASP A 196 14.38 -8.88 -2.42
N THR A 197 13.47 -8.48 -3.29
CA THR A 197 12.82 -9.36 -4.26
C THR A 197 13.41 -9.26 -5.66
N ALA A 198 14.22 -8.23 -5.94
CA ALA A 198 14.74 -7.97 -7.29
C ALA A 198 15.66 -9.09 -7.82
N GLY A 199 16.38 -9.74 -6.90
CA GLY A 199 17.27 -10.85 -7.23
C GLY A 199 16.60 -12.21 -7.41
N LEU A 200 15.30 -12.35 -7.09
CA LEU A 200 14.62 -13.64 -7.11
C LEU A 200 14.36 -14.16 -8.53
N ILE A 201 14.17 -13.26 -9.47
CA ILE A 201 13.91 -13.58 -10.88
C ILE A 201 14.66 -12.59 -11.75
N ASP A 202 15.51 -13.09 -12.62
CA ASP A 202 16.16 -12.26 -13.64
C ASP A 202 15.08 -11.73 -14.61
N PRO A 203 14.92 -10.42 -14.79
CA PRO A 203 13.93 -9.86 -15.72
C PRO A 203 14.06 -10.38 -17.16
N ARG A 204 15.26 -10.83 -17.55
CA ARG A 204 15.51 -11.43 -18.86
C ARG A 204 14.83 -12.79 -19.06
N ASN A 205 14.52 -13.47 -17.95
CA ASN A 205 13.82 -14.76 -17.95
C ASN A 205 12.30 -14.62 -17.97
N ILE A 206 11.78 -13.40 -17.79
CA ILE A 206 10.35 -13.14 -17.94
C ILE A 206 10.01 -13.11 -19.43
N SER A 207 9.12 -13.99 -19.86
CA SER A 207 8.78 -14.16 -21.26
C SER A 207 8.24 -12.87 -21.90
N LYS A 208 8.89 -12.47 -23.00
CA LYS A 208 8.49 -11.28 -23.80
C LYS A 208 7.22 -11.48 -24.61
N ARG A 209 6.66 -12.68 -24.64
CA ARG A 209 5.40 -12.97 -25.33
C ARG A 209 4.19 -12.32 -24.67
N TRP A 210 4.32 -11.96 -23.38
CA TRP A 210 3.25 -11.34 -22.62
C TRP A 210 3.31 -9.81 -22.73
N ASN A 211 2.20 -9.15 -23.07
CA ASN A 211 2.15 -7.69 -23.11
C ASN A 211 2.48 -7.07 -21.74
N ASN A 212 2.16 -7.76 -20.64
CA ASN A 212 2.44 -7.35 -19.27
C ASN A 212 3.85 -7.75 -18.78
N GLN A 213 4.78 -8.17 -19.65
CA GLN A 213 6.14 -8.56 -19.27
C GLN A 213 6.84 -7.50 -18.39
N LYS A 214 6.74 -6.22 -18.77
CA LYS A 214 7.32 -5.11 -17.98
C LYS A 214 6.67 -4.98 -16.60
N ARG A 215 5.38 -5.27 -16.47
CA ARG A 215 4.66 -5.23 -15.18
C ARG A 215 5.09 -6.37 -14.26
N TYR A 216 5.31 -7.57 -14.79
CA TYR A 216 5.91 -8.67 -14.03
C TYR A 216 7.30 -8.29 -13.51
N ALA A 217 8.16 -7.75 -14.36
CA ALA A 217 9.48 -7.28 -13.97
C ALA A 217 9.42 -6.18 -12.89
N ASN A 218 8.48 -5.26 -13.03
CA ASN A 218 8.26 -4.19 -12.05
C ASN A 218 7.78 -4.74 -10.70
N HIS A 219 6.87 -5.71 -10.70
CA HIS A 219 6.43 -6.39 -9.48
C HIS A 219 7.60 -7.06 -8.75
N VAL A 220 8.40 -7.85 -9.46
CA VAL A 220 9.59 -8.53 -8.91
C VAL A 220 10.55 -7.51 -8.30
N LYS A 221 10.82 -6.42 -9.00
CA LYS A 221 11.78 -5.39 -8.58
C LYS A 221 11.35 -4.66 -7.30
N ASN A 222 10.05 -4.40 -7.13
CA ASN A 222 9.59 -3.37 -6.20
C ASN A 222 8.77 -3.89 -4.99
N LEU A 223 8.21 -5.11 -5.04
CA LEU A 223 7.32 -5.58 -3.98
C LEU A 223 8.01 -5.59 -2.61
N GLY A 224 9.25 -6.07 -2.53
CA GLY A 224 9.99 -6.12 -1.27
C GLY A 224 10.22 -4.73 -0.68
N LYS A 225 10.62 -3.76 -1.51
CA LYS A 225 10.80 -2.37 -1.08
C LYS A 225 9.50 -1.73 -0.62
N LEU A 226 8.39 -2.05 -1.27
CA LEU A 226 7.06 -1.56 -0.86
C LEU A 226 6.64 -2.11 0.51
N LEU A 227 6.90 -3.38 0.79
CA LEU A 227 6.60 -3.96 2.10
C LEU A 227 7.54 -3.45 3.18
N LEU A 228 8.81 -3.24 2.87
CA LEU A 228 9.73 -2.58 3.79
C LEU A 228 9.28 -1.15 4.10
N LEU A 229 8.86 -0.39 3.09
CA LEU A 229 8.28 0.94 3.29
C LEU A 229 7.02 0.87 4.15
N ALA A 230 6.12 -0.08 3.89
CA ALA A 230 4.90 -0.28 4.67
C ALA A 230 5.23 -0.53 6.15
N ARG A 231 6.22 -1.38 6.47
CA ARG A 231 6.70 -1.60 7.84
C ARG A 231 7.13 -0.29 8.50
N ARG A 232 8.01 0.47 7.84
CA ARG A 232 8.52 1.75 8.36
C ARG A 232 7.41 2.77 8.64
N LEU A 233 6.41 2.83 7.75
CA LEU A 233 5.26 3.73 7.94
C LEU A 233 4.37 3.25 9.09
N ALA A 234 4.19 1.94 9.26
CA ALA A 234 3.46 1.38 10.39
C ALA A 234 4.13 1.72 11.73
N GLU A 235 5.46 1.62 11.81
CA GLU A 235 6.25 2.03 12.99
C GLU A 235 6.08 3.51 13.34
N ARG A 236 5.72 4.35 12.36
CA ARG A 236 5.46 5.78 12.52
C ARG A 236 3.97 6.10 12.66
N GLY A 237 3.12 5.10 12.79
CA GLY A 237 1.71 5.26 13.14
C GLY A 237 0.73 5.26 11.97
N ALA A 238 1.16 4.88 10.76
CA ALA A 238 0.20 4.51 9.72
C ALA A 238 -0.57 3.27 10.18
N GLY A 239 -1.89 3.37 10.22
CA GLY A 239 -2.70 2.30 10.82
C GLY A 239 -3.38 1.40 9.81
N PHE A 240 -3.55 1.87 8.58
CA PHE A 240 -4.07 1.10 7.45
C PHE A 240 -3.24 1.39 6.21
N ILE A 241 -2.54 0.39 5.71
CA ILE A 241 -1.65 0.53 4.57
C ILE A 241 -2.08 -0.43 3.48
N THR A 242 -2.48 0.12 2.34
CA THR A 242 -2.73 -0.66 1.12
C THR A 242 -1.45 -0.68 0.30
N VAL A 243 -0.93 -1.86 0.01
CA VAL A 243 0.19 -2.06 -0.91
C VAL A 243 -0.35 -2.60 -2.22
N SER A 244 -0.22 -1.81 -3.27
CA SER A 244 -0.59 -2.21 -4.63
C SER A 244 0.65 -2.40 -5.47
N THR A 245 0.63 -3.47 -6.25
CA THR A 245 1.58 -3.68 -7.33
C THR A 245 0.88 -3.57 -8.67
N ASP A 246 1.59 -3.80 -9.76
CA ASP A 246 0.97 -3.90 -11.07
C ASP A 246 -0.08 -5.02 -11.11
N PHE A 247 -1.09 -4.84 -11.96
CA PHE A 247 -2.12 -5.86 -12.19
C PHE A 247 -1.52 -7.04 -12.95
N VAL A 248 -1.01 -8.01 -12.21
CA VAL A 248 -0.32 -9.19 -12.78
C VAL A 248 -0.77 -10.52 -12.17
N TRP A 249 -1.72 -10.52 -11.23
CA TRP A 249 -2.27 -11.72 -10.61
C TRP A 249 -3.35 -12.41 -11.45
N ASP A 250 -3.82 -11.76 -12.51
CA ASP A 250 -4.83 -12.28 -13.42
C ASP A 250 -4.19 -13.17 -14.49
N MET A 251 -3.89 -14.40 -14.11
CA MET A 251 -3.11 -15.36 -14.89
C MET A 251 -4.02 -16.28 -15.68
N HIS A 252 -4.38 -15.91 -16.91
CA HIS A 252 -5.23 -16.74 -17.75
C HIS A 252 -4.67 -17.04 -19.16
N ALA A 253 -3.35 -16.91 -19.31
CA ALA A 253 -2.62 -17.35 -20.51
C ALA A 253 -3.13 -16.75 -21.82
N ASP A 254 -3.54 -15.50 -21.78
CA ASP A 254 -3.92 -14.74 -22.98
C ASP A 254 -2.70 -14.03 -23.61
N ASN A 255 -2.94 -13.00 -24.42
CA ASN A 255 -1.84 -12.20 -24.98
C ASN A 255 -1.20 -11.26 -23.95
N ASN A 256 -1.87 -10.96 -22.84
CA ASN A 256 -1.41 -10.02 -21.85
C ASN A 256 -0.73 -10.71 -20.68
N ASN A 257 -1.32 -11.79 -20.19
CA ASN A 257 -0.98 -12.39 -18.92
C ASN A 257 -0.40 -13.80 -19.07
N ALA A 258 0.55 -14.12 -18.20
CA ALA A 258 1.23 -15.39 -18.14
C ALA A 258 0.29 -16.57 -17.84
N THR A 259 0.76 -17.78 -18.10
CA THR A 259 0.13 -19.00 -17.60
C THR A 259 0.13 -19.00 -16.08
N MET A 260 -0.75 -19.81 -15.47
CA MET A 260 -0.78 -19.97 -14.02
C MET A 260 0.59 -20.35 -13.45
N THR A 261 1.30 -21.26 -14.08
CA THR A 261 2.62 -21.72 -13.62
C THR A 261 3.67 -20.63 -13.73
N GLU A 262 3.81 -19.99 -14.90
CA GLU A 262 4.80 -18.91 -15.09
C GLU A 262 4.44 -17.68 -14.23
N GLY A 263 3.17 -17.29 -14.19
CA GLY A 263 2.71 -16.15 -13.43
C GLY A 263 2.92 -16.34 -11.93
N MET A 264 2.64 -17.52 -11.40
CA MET A 264 2.91 -17.82 -9.98
C MET A 264 4.40 -17.79 -9.66
N ASP A 265 5.27 -18.10 -10.61
CA ASP A 265 6.71 -17.92 -10.42
C ASP A 265 7.06 -16.42 -10.36
N TYR A 266 6.50 -15.61 -11.26
CA TYR A 266 6.80 -14.17 -11.37
C TYR A 266 6.21 -13.33 -10.22
N VAL A 267 5.03 -13.66 -9.72
CA VAL A 267 4.36 -12.86 -8.69
C VAL A 267 4.31 -13.53 -7.32
N GLY A 268 4.15 -14.84 -7.28
CA GLY A 268 4.00 -15.59 -6.04
C GLY A 268 5.32 -15.70 -5.26
N ARG A 269 6.45 -15.94 -5.92
CA ARG A 269 7.75 -16.02 -5.25
C ARG A 269 8.16 -14.70 -4.58
N PRO A 270 8.09 -13.55 -5.26
CA PRO A 270 8.33 -12.27 -4.59
C PRO A 270 7.36 -12.01 -3.45
N PHE A 271 6.09 -12.38 -3.60
CA PHE A 271 5.10 -12.25 -2.55
C PHE A 271 5.45 -13.11 -1.33
N ASP A 272 5.73 -14.40 -1.53
CA ASP A 272 6.15 -15.30 -0.45
C ASP A 272 7.36 -14.76 0.30
N HIS A 273 8.36 -14.25 -0.43
CA HIS A 273 9.57 -13.70 0.15
C HIS A 273 9.31 -12.46 1.01
N ALA A 274 8.69 -11.45 0.43
CA ALA A 274 8.53 -10.15 1.06
C ALA A 274 7.48 -10.16 2.19
N VAL A 275 6.37 -10.90 2.01
CA VAL A 275 5.33 -11.01 3.04
C VAL A 275 5.83 -11.84 4.22
N SER A 276 6.64 -12.88 3.98
CA SER A 276 7.27 -13.64 5.09
C SER A 276 8.19 -12.76 5.92
N ALA A 277 9.05 -11.95 5.28
CA ALA A 277 9.90 -11.00 5.97
C ALA A 277 9.10 -9.99 6.81
N PHE A 278 8.00 -9.49 6.24
CA PHE A 278 7.11 -8.57 6.95
C PHE A 278 6.44 -9.22 8.17
N ILE A 279 5.94 -10.46 8.05
CA ILE A 279 5.33 -11.19 9.17
C ILE A 279 6.35 -11.42 10.27
N GLU A 280 7.58 -11.83 9.92
CA GLU A 280 8.65 -12.02 10.89
C GLU A 280 8.99 -10.76 11.66
N ASP A 281 8.98 -9.58 10.99
CA ASP A 281 9.23 -8.29 11.64
C ASP A 281 8.09 -7.86 12.56
N VAL A 282 6.85 -8.18 12.22
CA VAL A 282 5.69 -7.87 13.08
C VAL A 282 5.67 -8.75 14.34
N GLU A 283 6.27 -9.94 14.27
CA GLU A 283 6.35 -10.89 15.41
C GLU A 283 7.55 -10.64 16.33
N ALA A 284 8.56 -9.89 15.88
CA ALA A 284 9.81 -9.63 16.63
C ALA A 284 9.64 -8.46 17.62
#